data_18840803ddb66e3b8dc455cb5921098e
#
_entry.id   18840803ddb66e3b8dc455cb5921098e
#
_cell.length_a   1.000
_cell.length_b   1.000
_cell.length_c   1.000
_cell.angle_alpha   90.00
_cell.angle_beta   90.00
_cell.angle_gamma   90.00
#
_symmetry.space_group_name_H-M   'P 1'
#
loop_
_entity.id
_entity.type
_entity.pdbx_description
1 polymer ?
#
loop_
_entity_poly.entity_id
_entity_poly.type
_entity_poly.pdbx_seq_one_letter_code
_entity_poly.pdbx_strand_id
1 'polypeptide(L)'
;MKHSIFTFLCIALIGCASPQKQEQNDSNMNNENNNELTAFDVQKEFQKNGFDWFTENLILCSGDTTESNAMTIGWGGIGNYLGHNRPAVTVYVAPGRYTWEFMEKYPRFTIMQFDDPEIWKYLGSCSGRDGDKAAALGLHVAYTEHGTPYYEEANLVIECETMTAWHQTEQDFRNDTPKKWYDGFDAGIHTVYVGEVIGAWKR
;
A
#
# COMPACT_ATOMS: atom_id res chain seq x y z
N MET A 1 -26.00 -5.58 -71.09
CA MET A 1 -26.82 -4.60 -71.86
C MET A 1 -26.97 -3.34 -71.00
N LYS A 2 -26.60 -2.22 -71.62
CA LYS A 2 -26.86 -0.83 -71.27
C LYS A 2 -26.00 -0.18 -70.17
N HIS A 3 -25.05 0.58 -70.70
CA HIS A 3 -24.30 1.70 -70.13
C HIS A 3 -25.21 2.82 -69.63
N SER A 4 -24.80 3.59 -68.69
CA SER A 4 -25.01 5.03 -68.67
C SER A 4 -23.90 5.68 -67.87
N ILE A 5 -23.16 6.50 -68.60
CA ILE A 5 -22.14 7.46 -68.18
C ILE A 5 -22.86 8.72 -67.81
N PHE A 6 -22.58 9.34 -66.67
CA PHE A 6 -22.90 10.72 -66.42
C PHE A 6 -21.65 11.48 -65.93
N THR A 7 -21.19 12.31 -66.86
CA THR A 7 -20.13 13.28 -66.67
C THR A 7 -20.75 14.56 -66.08
N PHE A 8 -20.22 15.13 -65.03
CA PHE A 8 -20.49 16.51 -64.61
C PHE A 8 -19.21 17.18 -64.16
N LEU A 9 -18.82 18.07 -64.90
CA LEU A 9 -18.30 19.41 -65.04
C LEU A 9 -17.72 20.02 -63.78
N CYS A 10 -16.39 20.33 -63.86
CA CYS A 10 -15.63 21.18 -62.92
C CYS A 10 -16.11 22.62 -62.98
N ILE A 11 -16.33 23.24 -61.82
CA ILE A 11 -16.28 24.69 -61.66
C ILE A 11 -15.27 25.01 -60.57
N ALA A 12 -14.17 25.59 -60.97
CA ALA A 12 -13.14 26.14 -60.09
C ALA A 12 -13.59 27.51 -59.60
N LEU A 13 -13.73 27.67 -58.29
CA LEU A 13 -13.81 28.99 -57.66
C LEU A 13 -12.53 29.23 -56.88
N ILE A 14 -11.75 30.19 -57.39
CA ILE A 14 -10.57 30.74 -56.73
C ILE A 14 -11.06 31.67 -55.62
N GLY A 15 -10.86 31.26 -54.35
CA GLY A 15 -11.08 32.09 -53.19
C GLY A 15 -9.76 32.39 -52.48
N CYS A 16 -9.46 33.67 -52.32
CA CYS A 16 -8.27 34.18 -51.66
C CYS A 16 -8.16 33.67 -50.22
N ALA A 17 -7.08 32.98 -49.91
CA ALA A 17 -6.73 32.60 -48.55
C ALA A 17 -5.92 33.73 -47.90
N SER A 18 -6.45 34.28 -46.80
CA SER A 18 -5.70 35.09 -45.84
C SER A 18 -4.88 34.17 -44.94
N PRO A 19 -3.67 34.55 -44.55
CA PRO A 19 -2.86 33.69 -43.66
C PRO A 19 -3.42 33.67 -42.24
N GLN A 20 -3.97 32.54 -41.82
CA GLN A 20 -4.25 32.28 -40.41
C GLN A 20 -2.89 32.06 -39.69
N LYS A 21 -2.70 32.91 -38.66
CA LYS A 21 -1.67 32.69 -37.66
C LYS A 21 -1.95 31.33 -36.98
N GLN A 22 -0.98 30.40 -37.09
CA GLN A 22 -0.87 29.25 -36.22
C GLN A 22 -0.58 29.77 -34.79
N GLU A 23 -1.59 29.72 -33.94
CA GLU A 23 -1.37 29.72 -32.51
C GLU A 23 -0.67 28.38 -32.15
N GLN A 24 0.62 28.47 -31.89
CA GLN A 24 1.35 27.41 -31.19
C GLN A 24 0.71 27.29 -29.79
N ASN A 25 -0.07 26.25 -29.64
CA ASN A 25 -0.50 25.77 -28.34
C ASN A 25 0.76 25.13 -27.69
N ASP A 26 1.54 25.94 -27.00
CA ASP A 26 2.48 25.47 -26.01
C ASP A 26 1.67 24.79 -24.91
N SER A 27 1.38 23.51 -25.10
CA SER A 27 1.02 22.62 -24.00
C SER A 27 2.28 22.47 -23.15
N ASN A 28 2.47 23.41 -22.26
CA ASN A 28 3.32 23.30 -21.10
C ASN A 28 2.79 22.08 -20.32
N MET A 29 3.33 20.90 -20.57
CA MET A 29 3.22 19.78 -19.66
C MET A 29 3.99 20.21 -18.41
N ASN A 30 3.27 20.83 -17.50
CA ASN A 30 3.69 20.89 -16.12
C ASN A 30 3.78 19.44 -15.63
N ASN A 31 4.98 18.92 -15.69
CA ASN A 31 5.39 17.73 -14.96
C ASN A 31 5.48 18.18 -13.48
N GLU A 32 4.32 18.49 -12.89
CA GLU A 32 4.22 18.53 -11.45
C GLU A 32 4.51 17.10 -11.01
N ASN A 33 5.68 16.89 -10.40
CA ASN A 33 5.98 15.72 -9.61
C ASN A 33 4.89 15.66 -8.53
N ASN A 34 3.83 14.92 -8.82
CA ASN A 34 2.72 14.70 -7.90
C ASN A 34 3.24 13.74 -6.82
N ASN A 35 3.92 14.33 -5.82
CA ASN A 35 4.50 13.61 -4.69
C ASN A 35 3.46 13.38 -3.59
N GLU A 36 2.18 13.61 -3.90
CA GLU A 36 1.06 13.49 -2.96
C GLU A 36 0.41 12.10 -3.07
N LEU A 37 0.06 11.54 -1.91
CA LEU A 37 -0.67 10.29 -1.82
C LEU A 37 -2.12 10.48 -2.30
N THR A 38 -2.53 9.68 -3.28
CA THR A 38 -3.87 9.71 -3.87
C THR A 38 -4.66 8.47 -3.49
N ALA A 39 -5.89 8.63 -3.01
CA ALA A 39 -6.76 7.52 -2.64
C ALA A 39 -7.08 6.63 -3.86
N PHE A 40 -7.14 5.31 -3.65
CA PHE A 40 -7.48 4.34 -4.70
C PHE A 40 -8.33 3.18 -4.16
N ASP A 41 -9.06 2.51 -5.06
CA ASP A 41 -9.87 1.33 -4.75
C ASP A 41 -9.00 0.06 -4.84
N VAL A 42 -8.68 -0.55 -3.69
CA VAL A 42 -7.82 -1.74 -3.64
C VAL A 42 -8.39 -2.92 -4.42
N GLN A 43 -9.71 -3.08 -4.51
CA GLN A 43 -10.32 -4.20 -5.22
C GLN A 43 -10.22 -4.07 -6.74
N LYS A 44 -10.13 -2.85 -7.25
CA LYS A 44 -10.07 -2.57 -8.68
C LYS A 44 -8.67 -2.25 -9.18
N GLU A 45 -7.87 -1.56 -8.35
CA GLU A 45 -6.64 -0.94 -8.80
C GLU A 45 -5.37 -1.56 -8.20
N PHE A 46 -5.48 -2.41 -7.16
CA PHE A 46 -4.32 -3.09 -6.59
C PHE A 46 -3.85 -4.20 -7.53
N GLN A 47 -2.72 -3.99 -8.19
CA GLN A 47 -2.19 -4.88 -9.22
C GLN A 47 -0.96 -5.68 -8.77
N LYS A 48 -0.66 -5.73 -7.49
CA LYS A 48 0.45 -6.52 -6.96
C LYS A 48 0.10 -8.01 -6.93
N ASN A 49 1.07 -8.85 -7.23
CA ASN A 49 0.97 -10.27 -6.94
C ASN A 49 0.97 -10.47 -5.41
N GLY A 50 -0.11 -11.01 -4.86
CA GLY A 50 -0.26 -11.18 -3.41
C GLY A 50 0.79 -12.09 -2.77
N PHE A 51 1.40 -13.03 -3.52
CA PHE A 51 2.48 -13.88 -3.02
C PHE A 51 3.82 -13.14 -2.95
N ASP A 52 4.06 -12.19 -3.86
CA ASP A 52 5.32 -11.47 -3.93
C ASP A 52 5.31 -10.19 -3.08
N TRP A 53 4.14 -9.56 -2.91
CA TRP A 53 4.03 -8.26 -2.25
C TRP A 53 4.60 -8.26 -0.83
N PHE A 54 4.31 -9.27 -0.02
CA PHE A 54 4.86 -9.37 1.34
C PHE A 54 6.37 -9.65 1.37
N THR A 55 6.95 -10.17 0.28
CA THR A 55 8.40 -10.36 0.17
C THR A 55 9.15 -9.04 -0.12
N GLU A 56 8.44 -7.97 -0.43
CA GLU A 56 8.99 -6.63 -0.70
C GLU A 56 9.35 -5.86 0.60
N ASN A 57 9.29 -6.49 1.78
CA ASN A 57 9.61 -5.90 3.07
C ASN A 57 8.72 -4.71 3.42
N LEU A 58 7.45 -4.96 3.60
CA LEU A 58 6.47 -3.96 3.97
C LEU A 58 6.67 -3.48 5.43
N ILE A 59 6.18 -2.29 5.71
CA ILE A 59 6.20 -1.70 7.04
C ILE A 59 4.79 -1.76 7.63
N LEU A 60 4.66 -2.40 8.77
CA LEU A 60 3.47 -2.39 9.63
C LEU A 60 3.63 -1.29 10.68
N CYS A 61 2.65 -0.40 10.80
CA CYS A 61 2.59 0.60 11.86
C CYS A 61 1.25 0.53 12.57
N SER A 62 1.26 0.62 13.89
CA SER A 62 0.05 0.70 14.72
C SER A 62 0.25 1.73 15.82
N GLY A 63 -0.85 2.33 16.30
CA GLY A 63 -0.85 3.38 17.29
C GLY A 63 -2.01 4.34 17.11
N ASP A 64 -1.86 5.52 17.73
CA ASP A 64 -2.76 6.67 17.59
C ASP A 64 -1.96 7.97 17.46
N THR A 65 -2.62 9.11 17.64
CA THR A 65 -2.00 10.43 17.55
C THR A 65 -1.06 10.77 18.71
N THR A 66 -0.95 9.91 19.73
CA THR A 66 -0.11 10.11 20.92
C THR A 66 1.13 9.22 20.90
N GLU A 67 1.02 8.02 20.39
CA GLU A 67 2.12 7.07 20.30
C GLU A 67 1.94 6.11 19.13
N SER A 68 3.03 5.66 18.55
CA SER A 68 3.02 4.67 17.49
C SER A 68 4.32 3.88 17.46
N ASN A 69 4.26 2.71 16.86
CA ASN A 69 5.46 1.95 16.53
C ASN A 69 5.30 1.23 15.21
N ALA A 70 6.40 1.17 14.45
CA ALA A 70 6.45 0.47 13.18
C ALA A 70 7.49 -0.64 13.18
N MET A 71 7.30 -1.65 12.34
CA MET A 71 8.25 -2.73 12.10
C MET A 71 8.16 -3.23 10.67
N THR A 72 9.23 -3.81 10.19
CA THR A 72 9.23 -4.53 8.91
C THR A 72 8.54 -5.88 9.07
N ILE A 73 7.69 -6.20 8.11
CA ILE A 73 7.02 -7.50 7.99
C ILE A 73 7.31 -8.11 6.62
N GLY A 74 7.43 -9.45 6.59
CA GLY A 74 7.62 -10.21 5.36
C GLY A 74 6.60 -11.36 5.22
N TRP A 75 5.66 -11.46 6.15
CA TRP A 75 4.61 -12.48 6.15
C TRP A 75 3.24 -11.83 6.18
N GLY A 76 2.36 -12.31 5.32
CA GLY A 76 1.01 -11.81 5.26
C GLY A 76 0.25 -12.36 4.06
N GLY A 77 -0.92 -11.79 3.83
CA GLY A 77 -1.76 -12.12 2.70
C GLY A 77 -2.83 -11.06 2.49
N ILE A 78 -3.36 -11.03 1.27
CA ILE A 78 -4.49 -10.19 0.90
C ILE A 78 -5.62 -11.05 0.35
N GLY A 79 -6.84 -10.64 0.58
CA GLY A 79 -8.00 -11.38 0.09
C GLY A 79 -9.31 -10.74 0.53
N ASN A 80 -10.37 -11.55 0.61
CA ASN A 80 -11.63 -11.12 1.20
C ASN A 80 -11.87 -11.92 2.50
N TYR A 81 -12.42 -11.27 3.50
CA TYR A 81 -12.77 -11.90 4.77
C TYR A 81 -14.19 -11.50 5.19
N LEU A 82 -15.00 -12.47 5.60
CA LEU A 82 -16.40 -12.30 6.01
C LEU A 82 -17.31 -11.68 4.92
N GLY A 83 -16.98 -11.88 3.63
CA GLY A 83 -17.80 -11.42 2.51
C GLY A 83 -17.02 -11.28 1.19
N HIS A 84 -17.75 -11.15 0.07
CA HIS A 84 -17.16 -11.06 -1.27
C HIS A 84 -16.57 -9.68 -1.62
N ASN A 85 -17.00 -8.63 -0.92
CA ASN A 85 -16.59 -7.24 -1.19
C ASN A 85 -16.00 -6.61 0.08
N ARG A 86 -15.27 -7.41 0.83
CA ARG A 86 -14.62 -6.96 2.06
C ARG A 86 -13.13 -7.28 1.96
N PRO A 87 -12.35 -6.39 1.31
CA PRO A 87 -10.92 -6.57 1.18
C PRO A 87 -10.26 -6.57 2.56
N ALA A 88 -9.36 -7.51 2.76
CA ALA A 88 -8.69 -7.70 4.03
C ALA A 88 -7.20 -7.98 3.83
N VAL A 89 -6.41 -7.54 4.81
CA VAL A 89 -5.00 -7.86 4.94
C VAL A 89 -4.79 -8.72 6.17
N THR A 90 -4.07 -9.81 6.01
CA THR A 90 -3.61 -10.67 7.11
C THR A 90 -2.15 -10.37 7.39
N VAL A 91 -1.81 -10.14 8.65
CA VAL A 91 -0.41 -9.93 9.10
C VAL A 91 -0.07 -10.83 10.28
N TYR A 92 1.22 -11.12 10.44
CA TYR A 92 1.75 -11.99 11.49
C TYR A 92 2.74 -11.21 12.33
N VAL A 93 2.47 -11.05 13.63
CA VAL A 93 3.33 -10.30 14.55
C VAL A 93 3.65 -11.16 15.77
N ALA A 94 4.94 -11.38 16.03
CA ALA A 94 5.37 -12.17 17.18
C ALA A 94 5.27 -11.36 18.48
N PRO A 95 4.87 -11.97 19.62
CA PRO A 95 4.69 -11.28 20.90
C PRO A 95 5.95 -10.60 21.43
N GLY A 96 7.14 -11.08 21.08
CA GLY A 96 8.40 -10.44 21.45
C GLY A 96 8.71 -9.15 20.70
N ARG A 97 7.97 -8.81 19.65
CA ARG A 97 8.13 -7.55 18.90
C ARG A 97 7.38 -6.42 19.58
N TYR A 98 8.03 -5.25 19.71
CA TYR A 98 7.40 -4.10 20.37
C TYR A 98 6.10 -3.65 19.67
N THR A 99 6.02 -3.72 18.34
CA THR A 99 4.79 -3.41 17.58
C THR A 99 3.62 -4.31 17.98
N TRP A 100 3.86 -5.52 18.51
CA TRP A 100 2.79 -6.40 18.99
C TRP A 100 1.96 -5.75 20.10
N GLU A 101 2.60 -5.01 21.03
CA GLU A 101 1.91 -4.30 22.10
C GLU A 101 0.94 -3.24 21.54
N PHE A 102 1.32 -2.59 20.44
CA PHE A 102 0.47 -1.62 19.74
C PHE A 102 -0.68 -2.31 19.00
N MET A 103 -0.43 -3.44 18.34
CA MET A 103 -1.48 -4.23 17.68
C MET A 103 -2.53 -4.77 18.66
N GLU A 104 -2.14 -5.06 19.91
CA GLU A 104 -3.07 -5.46 20.97
C GLU A 104 -3.84 -4.29 21.57
N LYS A 105 -3.25 -3.11 21.57
CA LYS A 105 -3.81 -1.92 22.21
C LYS A 105 -4.71 -1.11 21.28
N TYR A 106 -4.36 -1.01 19.99
CA TYR A 106 -5.03 -0.15 19.02
C TYR A 106 -5.84 -0.96 18.01
N PRO A 107 -7.06 -0.50 17.64
CA PRO A 107 -7.93 -1.25 16.74
C PRO A 107 -7.49 -1.18 15.28
N ARG A 108 -6.54 -0.32 14.92
CA ARG A 108 -6.15 -0.06 13.54
C ARG A 108 -4.65 -0.11 13.33
N PHE A 109 -4.27 -0.41 12.09
CA PHE A 109 -2.89 -0.42 11.66
C PHE A 109 -2.79 0.03 10.19
N THR A 110 -1.60 0.45 9.80
CA THR A 110 -1.27 0.70 8.40
C THR A 110 -0.21 -0.25 7.89
N ILE A 111 -0.31 -0.61 6.61
CA ILE A 111 0.75 -1.27 5.84
C ILE A 111 1.29 -0.24 4.86
N MET A 112 2.61 -0.05 4.88
CA MET A 112 3.29 0.91 4.02
C MET A 112 4.34 0.23 3.17
N GLN A 113 4.61 0.79 1.99
CA GLN A 113 5.69 0.41 1.09
C GLN A 113 6.60 1.61 0.82
N PHE A 114 7.90 1.35 0.76
CA PHE A 114 8.94 2.34 0.47
C PHE A 114 9.89 1.79 -0.59
N ASP A 115 10.44 2.67 -1.40
CA ASP A 115 11.48 2.30 -2.37
C ASP A 115 12.87 2.25 -1.73
N ASP A 116 13.09 2.98 -0.63
CA ASP A 116 14.37 3.02 0.06
C ASP A 116 14.58 1.79 0.96
N PRO A 117 15.57 0.91 0.63
CA PRO A 117 15.86 -0.28 1.43
C PRO A 117 16.40 0.03 2.84
N GLU A 118 16.96 1.20 3.10
CA GLU A 118 17.48 1.54 4.42
C GLU A 118 16.34 1.69 5.44
N ILE A 119 15.15 2.13 5.00
CA ILE A 119 13.97 2.27 5.86
C ILE A 119 13.56 0.90 6.41
N TRP A 120 13.30 -0.08 5.54
CA TRP A 120 12.82 -1.38 6.01
C TRP A 120 13.90 -2.18 6.75
N LYS A 121 15.18 -2.02 6.41
CA LYS A 121 16.29 -2.64 7.14
C LYS A 121 16.35 -2.11 8.58
N TYR A 122 16.30 -0.79 8.75
CA TYR A 122 16.37 -0.16 10.07
C TYR A 122 15.13 -0.49 10.91
N LEU A 123 13.92 -0.34 10.35
CA LEU A 123 12.67 -0.63 11.06
C LEU A 123 12.54 -2.13 11.43
N GLY A 124 13.19 -3.03 10.71
CA GLY A 124 13.24 -4.46 10.99
C GLY A 124 14.30 -4.89 12.00
N SER A 125 15.40 -4.14 12.13
CA SER A 125 16.54 -4.51 12.98
C SER A 125 16.55 -3.78 14.33
N CYS A 126 15.98 -2.56 14.42
CA CYS A 126 15.97 -1.75 15.64
C CYS A 126 14.65 -1.93 16.40
N SER A 127 14.72 -1.90 17.74
CA SER A 127 13.53 -1.92 18.59
C SER A 127 13.05 -0.49 18.88
N GLY A 128 11.72 -0.26 18.81
CA GLY A 128 11.14 1.01 19.25
C GLY A 128 11.21 1.22 20.77
N ARG A 129 11.59 0.20 21.56
CA ARG A 129 11.90 0.36 22.98
C ARG A 129 13.21 1.09 23.21
N ASP A 130 14.11 1.09 22.22
CA ASP A 130 15.45 1.70 22.32
C ASP A 130 15.48 3.14 21.82
N GLY A 131 14.40 3.63 21.21
CA GLY A 131 14.28 5.01 20.74
C GLY A 131 13.28 5.19 19.61
N ASP A 132 13.09 6.45 19.22
CA ASP A 132 12.19 6.83 18.11
C ASP A 132 12.84 6.49 16.76
N LYS A 133 12.30 5.45 16.12
CA LYS A 133 12.80 4.96 14.84
C LYS A 133 12.46 5.88 13.66
N ALA A 134 11.32 6.58 13.73
CA ALA A 134 10.93 7.53 12.69
C ALA A 134 11.89 8.72 12.70
N ALA A 135 12.14 9.31 13.87
CA ALA A 135 13.10 10.41 14.03
C ALA A 135 14.51 10.01 13.59
N ALA A 136 14.96 8.79 13.91
CA ALA A 136 16.28 8.28 13.51
C ALA A 136 16.46 8.16 11.99
N LEU A 137 15.38 7.95 11.24
CA LEU A 137 15.35 7.87 9.78
C LEU A 137 14.95 9.19 9.10
N GLY A 138 14.59 10.22 9.88
CA GLY A 138 14.05 11.48 9.33
C GLY A 138 12.68 11.33 8.68
N LEU A 139 11.90 10.32 9.10
CA LEU A 139 10.54 10.10 8.60
C LEU A 139 9.55 10.99 9.35
N HIS A 140 8.51 11.44 8.62
CA HIS A 140 7.44 12.27 9.17
C HIS A 140 6.19 11.43 9.42
N VAL A 141 5.77 11.40 10.68
CA VAL A 141 4.54 10.71 11.08
C VAL A 141 3.33 11.57 10.71
N ALA A 142 2.44 11.03 9.91
CA ALA A 142 1.13 11.60 9.61
C ALA A 142 0.03 10.64 10.05
N TYR A 143 -1.23 11.08 9.95
CA TYR A 143 -2.38 10.32 10.43
C TYR A 143 -3.49 10.30 9.39
N THR A 144 -4.13 9.16 9.25
CA THR A 144 -5.36 9.04 8.45
C THR A 144 -6.50 9.84 9.10
N GLU A 145 -7.65 9.91 8.43
CA GLU A 145 -8.86 10.52 9.02
C GLU A 145 -9.33 9.81 10.30
N HIS A 146 -8.95 8.53 10.48
CA HIS A 146 -9.26 7.75 11.68
C HIS A 146 -8.19 7.87 12.78
N GLY A 147 -7.16 8.69 12.57
CA GLY A 147 -6.04 8.87 13.51
C GLY A 147 -5.03 7.73 13.50
N THR A 148 -5.04 6.87 12.49
CA THR A 148 -4.08 5.76 12.35
C THR A 148 -2.76 6.30 11.80
N PRO A 149 -1.60 6.02 12.43
CA PRO A 149 -0.31 6.56 12.02
C PRO A 149 0.21 5.91 10.72
N TYR A 150 0.85 6.72 9.89
CA TYR A 150 1.64 6.31 8.74
C TYR A 150 2.83 7.27 8.55
N TYR A 151 3.75 6.96 7.65
CA TYR A 151 4.86 7.86 7.30
C TYR A 151 4.61 8.53 5.96
N GLU A 152 4.79 9.85 5.91
CA GLU A 152 4.53 10.66 4.70
C GLU A 152 5.37 10.22 3.50
N GLU A 153 6.53 9.63 3.71
CA GLU A 153 7.44 9.19 2.66
C GLU A 153 7.04 7.87 1.99
N ALA A 154 6.01 7.19 2.49
CA ALA A 154 5.53 5.95 1.90
C ALA A 154 4.96 6.14 0.48
N ASN A 155 5.26 5.20 -0.43
CA ASN A 155 4.70 5.20 -1.79
C ASN A 155 3.32 4.57 -1.86
N LEU A 156 3.01 3.70 -0.89
CA LEU A 156 1.72 3.04 -0.72
C LEU A 156 1.40 3.01 0.76
N VAL A 157 0.16 3.34 1.11
CA VAL A 157 -0.39 3.22 2.46
C VAL A 157 -1.72 2.48 2.36
N ILE A 158 -1.90 1.42 3.12
CA ILE A 158 -3.18 0.71 3.29
C ILE A 158 -3.53 0.75 4.76
N GLU A 159 -4.66 1.37 5.09
CA GLU A 159 -5.21 1.39 6.45
C GLU A 159 -6.18 0.24 6.66
N CYS A 160 -6.03 -0.44 7.79
CA CYS A 160 -6.84 -1.58 8.16
C CYS A 160 -7.44 -1.42 9.55
N GLU A 161 -8.71 -1.82 9.71
CA GLU A 161 -9.33 -2.01 11.03
C GLU A 161 -9.32 -3.52 11.38
N THR A 162 -8.75 -3.86 12.53
CA THR A 162 -8.61 -5.25 12.97
C THR A 162 -9.97 -5.88 13.22
N MET A 163 -10.34 -6.88 12.43
CA MET A 163 -11.57 -7.65 12.60
C MET A 163 -11.40 -8.81 13.57
N THR A 164 -10.22 -9.43 13.56
CA THR A 164 -9.93 -10.57 14.46
C THR A 164 -8.42 -10.69 14.69
N ALA A 165 -8.07 -11.19 15.87
CA ALA A 165 -6.72 -11.58 16.25
C ALA A 165 -6.74 -13.03 16.74
N TRP A 166 -5.78 -13.83 16.31
CA TRP A 166 -5.62 -15.20 16.72
C TRP A 166 -4.21 -15.45 17.25
N HIS A 167 -4.10 -15.61 18.55
CA HIS A 167 -2.86 -15.97 19.25
C HIS A 167 -2.56 -17.45 19.02
N GLN A 168 -1.73 -17.76 18.05
CA GLN A 168 -1.36 -19.13 17.71
C GLN A 168 -0.54 -19.79 18.83
N THR A 169 -0.72 -21.09 18.98
CA THR A 169 0.03 -21.97 19.87
C THR A 169 0.56 -23.17 19.10
N GLU A 170 1.44 -23.97 19.69
CA GLU A 170 1.90 -25.22 19.06
C GLU A 170 0.78 -26.21 18.75
N GLN A 171 -0.34 -26.12 19.49
CA GLN A 171 -1.52 -26.98 19.29
C GLN A 171 -2.25 -26.69 17.96
N ASP A 172 -2.02 -25.51 17.39
CA ASP A 172 -2.60 -25.09 16.11
C ASP A 172 -1.84 -25.66 14.90
N PHE A 173 -0.63 -26.15 15.13
CA PHE A 173 0.21 -26.69 14.06
C PHE A 173 -0.29 -28.07 13.62
N ARG A 174 -0.47 -28.26 12.33
CA ARG A 174 -1.00 -29.49 11.73
C ARG A 174 0.08 -30.42 11.17
N ASN A 175 1.34 -29.93 11.13
CA ASN A 175 2.51 -30.69 10.73
C ASN A 175 3.78 -30.12 11.39
N ASP A 176 4.93 -30.73 11.14
CA ASP A 176 6.19 -30.36 11.79
C ASP A 176 6.89 -29.12 11.20
N THR A 177 6.41 -28.59 10.07
CA THR A 177 7.07 -27.44 9.41
C THR A 177 7.08 -26.20 10.30
N PRO A 178 5.93 -25.76 10.90
CA PRO A 178 5.94 -24.63 11.82
C PRO A 178 6.80 -24.91 13.06
N LYS A 179 6.71 -26.10 13.66
CA LYS A 179 7.50 -26.44 14.85
C LYS A 179 8.99 -26.29 14.60
N LYS A 180 9.49 -26.81 13.47
CA LYS A 180 10.89 -26.68 13.07
C LYS A 180 11.31 -25.25 12.82
N TRP A 181 10.39 -24.45 12.27
CA TRP A 181 10.68 -23.05 11.98
C TRP A 181 10.76 -22.21 13.26
N TYR A 182 9.87 -22.47 14.25
CA TYR A 182 9.87 -21.76 15.53
C TYR A 182 10.91 -22.29 16.52
N ASP A 183 11.59 -23.39 16.22
CA ASP A 183 12.65 -23.92 17.09
C ASP A 183 13.81 -22.93 17.19
N GLY A 184 14.05 -22.41 18.40
CA GLY A 184 15.03 -21.36 18.67
C GLY A 184 14.59 -19.93 18.28
N PHE A 185 13.31 -19.69 17.92
CA PHE A 185 12.80 -18.37 17.65
C PHE A 185 12.28 -17.69 18.94
N ASP A 186 13.10 -16.82 19.53
CA ASP A 186 12.88 -16.25 20.85
C ASP A 186 11.68 -15.26 20.95
N ALA A 187 11.21 -14.73 19.81
CA ALA A 187 10.11 -13.75 19.82
C ALA A 187 8.72 -14.38 20.03
N GLY A 188 8.64 -15.72 20.08
CA GLY A 188 7.39 -16.46 20.29
C GLY A 188 6.58 -16.71 19.02
N ILE A 189 5.55 -17.54 19.13
CA ILE A 189 4.67 -17.88 18.02
C ILE A 189 3.82 -16.64 17.65
N HIS A 190 3.76 -16.34 16.35
CA HIS A 190 3.08 -15.14 15.87
C HIS A 190 1.57 -15.15 16.18
N THR A 191 1.07 -14.00 16.55
CA THR A 191 -0.36 -13.69 16.50
C THR A 191 -0.73 -13.34 15.05
N VAL A 192 -1.84 -13.86 14.58
CA VAL A 192 -2.42 -13.57 13.27
C VAL A 192 -3.47 -12.48 13.42
N TYR A 193 -3.31 -11.37 12.74
CA TYR A 193 -4.32 -10.30 12.69
C TYR A 193 -4.92 -10.25 11.30
N VAL A 194 -6.23 -10.16 11.22
CA VAL A 194 -6.95 -9.93 9.97
C VAL A 194 -7.66 -8.58 10.07
N GLY A 195 -7.26 -7.64 9.23
CA GLY A 195 -7.83 -6.29 9.18
C GLY A 195 -8.62 -6.05 7.90
N GLU A 196 -9.82 -5.47 8.01
CA GLU A 196 -10.55 -4.93 6.87
C GLU A 196 -9.84 -3.69 6.34
N VAL A 197 -9.66 -3.60 5.03
CA VAL A 197 -9.12 -2.38 4.40
C VAL A 197 -10.20 -1.30 4.44
N ILE A 198 -9.93 -0.21 5.15
CA ILE A 198 -10.83 0.94 5.29
C ILE A 198 -10.33 2.18 4.54
N GLY A 199 -9.08 2.19 4.10
CA GLY A 199 -8.48 3.23 3.28
C GLY A 199 -7.22 2.75 2.56
N ALA A 200 -6.93 3.32 1.39
CA ALA A 200 -5.71 3.05 0.65
C ALA A 200 -5.28 4.24 -0.20
N TRP A 201 -3.98 4.54 -0.23
CA TRP A 201 -3.39 5.66 -0.95
C TRP A 201 -2.08 5.24 -1.59
N LYS A 202 -1.79 5.77 -2.77
CA LYS A 202 -0.55 5.57 -3.54
C LYS A 202 -0.08 6.86 -4.19
N ARG A 203 1.22 6.93 -4.50
CA ARG A 203 1.84 7.93 -5.38
C ARG A 203 1.88 7.47 -6.82
#